data_cb0c825a1b17b44107c40684fb70c884
#
_entry.id   cb0c825a1b17b44107c40684fb70c884
#
_cell.length_a   1.000
_cell.length_b   1.000
_cell.length_c   1.000
_cell.angle_alpha   90.00
_cell.angle_beta   90.00
_cell.angle_gamma   90.00
#
_symmetry.space_group_name_H-M   'P 1'
#
loop_
_entity.id
_entity.type
_entity.pdbx_description
1 polymer ?
#
loop_
_entity_poly.entity_id
_entity_poly.type
_entity_poly.pdbx_seq_one_letter_code
_entity_poly.pdbx_strand_id
1 'polypeptide(L)'
;MNTADFDFHLPEELIAQTPLEKRDASKLLIVNRETGEMQDKHFHSIIDMLEPGDALVMNDTRVLPARLYGQKEETGGHVELLLLKNTAGDEWEVLAKPAKRLKVGTRVSFGDGRLSAVVTEELTHGGRIVRFEYQGTVSYTHLRAHETS
;
A
#
# COMPACT_ATOMS: atom_id res chain seq x y z
N MET A 1 -14.84 -20.31 18.25
CA MET A 1 -15.21 -19.81 16.94
C MET A 1 -14.27 -20.44 15.93
N ASN A 2 -14.78 -21.27 15.00
CA ASN A 2 -13.97 -21.93 13.99
C ASN A 2 -14.06 -21.15 12.69
N THR A 3 -13.04 -21.25 11.83
CA THR A 3 -13.04 -20.59 10.51
C THR A 3 -14.24 -21.07 9.66
N ALA A 4 -14.65 -22.33 9.80
CA ALA A 4 -15.80 -22.88 9.14
C ALA A 4 -17.15 -22.23 9.52
N ASP A 5 -17.23 -21.54 10.67
CA ASP A 5 -18.43 -20.82 11.11
C ASP A 5 -18.70 -19.59 10.21
N PHE A 6 -17.71 -19.18 9.41
CA PHE A 6 -17.76 -18.05 8.48
C PHE A 6 -17.79 -18.47 7.01
N ASP A 7 -17.85 -19.78 6.75
CA ASP A 7 -17.92 -20.29 5.38
C ASP A 7 -19.37 -20.24 4.87
N PHE A 8 -19.59 -19.56 3.76
CA PHE A 8 -20.88 -19.41 3.12
C PHE A 8 -20.71 -19.31 1.59
N HIS A 9 -21.76 -19.69 0.88
CA HIS A 9 -21.77 -19.54 -0.57
C HIS A 9 -21.88 -18.06 -0.95
N LEU A 10 -20.83 -17.51 -1.56
CA LEU A 10 -20.80 -16.14 -2.10
C LEU A 10 -20.84 -16.23 -3.64
N PRO A 11 -21.97 -15.91 -4.29
CA PRO A 11 -22.04 -15.83 -5.74
C PRO A 11 -21.09 -14.78 -6.30
N GLU A 12 -20.39 -15.11 -7.39
CA GLU A 12 -19.36 -14.23 -7.98
C GLU A 12 -19.96 -12.88 -8.45
N GLU A 13 -21.21 -12.88 -8.91
CA GLU A 13 -21.94 -11.69 -9.33
C GLU A 13 -22.22 -10.68 -8.21
N LEU A 14 -22.11 -11.10 -6.94
CA LEU A 14 -22.25 -10.21 -5.78
C LEU A 14 -20.94 -9.53 -5.40
N ILE A 15 -19.84 -9.92 -6.02
CA ILE A 15 -18.53 -9.31 -5.80
C ILE A 15 -18.36 -8.15 -6.79
N ALA A 16 -18.34 -6.91 -6.27
CA ALA A 16 -18.15 -5.73 -7.11
C ALA A 16 -16.79 -5.78 -7.83
N GLN A 17 -16.81 -5.61 -9.16
CA GLN A 17 -15.60 -5.63 -10.01
C GLN A 17 -15.07 -4.21 -10.29
N THR A 18 -15.92 -3.20 -10.13
CA THR A 18 -15.56 -1.79 -10.36
C THR A 18 -16.05 -0.93 -9.19
N PRO A 19 -15.29 0.11 -8.81
CA PRO A 19 -15.75 1.06 -7.81
C PRO A 19 -16.91 1.90 -8.35
N LEU A 20 -17.77 2.38 -7.46
CA LEU A 20 -18.80 3.35 -7.79
C LEU A 20 -18.16 4.71 -8.09
N GLU A 21 -18.74 5.46 -9.04
CA GLU A 21 -18.31 6.83 -9.35
C GLU A 21 -18.40 7.74 -8.13
N LYS A 22 -19.51 7.63 -7.37
CA LYS A 22 -19.68 8.27 -6.06
C LYS A 22 -19.50 7.23 -4.97
N ARG A 23 -18.46 7.36 -4.17
CA ARG A 23 -18.11 6.38 -3.12
C ARG A 23 -19.16 6.26 -2.02
N ASP A 24 -19.85 7.36 -1.71
CA ASP A 24 -20.91 7.44 -0.69
C ASP A 24 -22.25 6.85 -1.17
N ALA A 25 -22.36 6.50 -2.45
CA ALA A 25 -23.51 5.75 -2.99
C ALA A 25 -23.39 4.24 -2.78
N SER A 26 -22.35 3.75 -2.10
CA SER A 26 -22.21 2.32 -1.76
C SER A 26 -23.37 1.85 -0.86
N LYS A 27 -23.71 0.57 -0.95
CA LYS A 27 -24.73 -0.02 -0.09
C LYS A 27 -24.28 -0.02 1.37
N LEU A 28 -25.22 0.23 2.26
CA LEU A 28 -25.05 0.21 3.71
C LEU A 28 -26.08 -0.72 4.32
N LEU A 29 -25.63 -1.78 5.00
CA LEU A 29 -26.48 -2.62 5.81
C LEU A 29 -26.45 -2.11 7.26
N ILE A 30 -27.62 -1.75 7.77
CA ILE A 30 -27.81 -1.35 9.17
C ILE A 30 -28.37 -2.55 9.92
N VAL A 31 -27.74 -2.89 11.02
CA VAL A 31 -28.19 -3.97 11.90
C VAL A 31 -28.43 -3.42 13.30
N ASN A 32 -29.67 -3.51 13.78
CA ASN A 32 -29.98 -3.21 15.16
C ASN A 32 -29.42 -4.33 16.05
N ARG A 33 -28.50 -3.97 16.95
CA ARG A 33 -27.81 -4.94 17.79
C ARG A 33 -28.72 -5.65 18.80
N GLU A 34 -29.75 -4.99 19.24
CA GLU A 34 -30.68 -5.53 20.26
C GLU A 34 -31.78 -6.39 19.64
N THR A 35 -32.37 -5.92 18.55
CA THR A 35 -33.50 -6.59 17.89
C THR A 35 -33.08 -7.53 16.76
N GLY A 36 -31.88 -7.37 16.21
CA GLY A 36 -31.42 -8.08 15.02
C GLY A 36 -32.09 -7.60 13.72
N GLU A 37 -32.87 -6.54 13.76
CA GLU A 37 -33.51 -5.97 12.57
C GLU A 37 -32.47 -5.44 11.60
N MET A 38 -32.63 -5.72 10.31
CA MET A 38 -31.73 -5.29 9.24
C MET A 38 -32.44 -4.35 8.28
N GLN A 39 -31.75 -3.29 7.88
CA GLN A 39 -32.23 -2.33 6.90
C GLN A 39 -31.17 -2.05 5.85
N ASP A 40 -31.58 -2.08 4.56
CA ASP A 40 -30.72 -1.71 3.44
C ASP A 40 -30.83 -0.22 3.15
N LYS A 41 -29.68 0.48 3.14
CA LYS A 41 -29.57 1.90 2.79
C LYS A 41 -28.33 2.13 1.92
N HIS A 42 -28.03 3.40 1.65
CA HIS A 42 -26.78 3.83 1.03
C HIS A 42 -25.91 4.55 2.07
N PHE A 43 -24.59 4.54 1.86
CA PHE A 43 -23.64 5.04 2.86
C PHE A 43 -23.86 6.51 3.24
N HIS A 44 -24.30 7.35 2.31
CA HIS A 44 -24.62 8.75 2.62
C HIS A 44 -25.70 8.92 3.71
N SER A 45 -26.56 7.90 3.93
CA SER A 45 -27.58 7.93 5.00
C SER A 45 -26.99 7.82 6.42
N ILE A 46 -25.69 7.55 6.56
CA ILE A 46 -25.03 7.50 7.87
C ILE A 46 -25.14 8.84 8.62
N ILE A 47 -25.25 9.94 7.88
CA ILE A 47 -25.39 11.29 8.46
C ILE A 47 -26.66 11.39 9.31
N ASP A 48 -27.73 10.73 8.89
CA ASP A 48 -29.03 10.76 9.60
C ASP A 48 -29.04 9.92 10.89
N MET A 49 -27.96 9.14 11.12
CA MET A 49 -27.82 8.26 12.27
C MET A 49 -26.90 8.82 13.35
N LEU A 50 -26.21 9.90 13.04
CA LEU A 50 -25.27 10.55 13.97
C LEU A 50 -25.99 11.63 14.77
N GLU A 51 -25.77 11.64 16.08
CA GLU A 51 -26.32 12.61 16.99
C GLU A 51 -25.22 13.54 17.54
N PRO A 52 -25.59 14.75 17.99
CA PRO A 52 -24.64 15.63 18.66
C PRO A 52 -24.02 14.95 19.88
N GLY A 53 -22.71 14.84 19.90
CA GLY A 53 -21.95 14.14 20.94
C GLY A 53 -21.38 12.79 20.51
N ASP A 54 -21.78 12.27 19.35
CA ASP A 54 -21.17 11.07 18.78
C ASP A 54 -19.74 11.35 18.33
N ALA A 55 -18.88 10.36 18.47
CA ALA A 55 -17.50 10.40 18.00
C ALA A 55 -17.27 9.41 16.85
N LEU A 56 -17.00 9.93 15.65
CA LEU A 56 -16.65 9.12 14.50
C LEU A 56 -15.12 8.95 14.41
N VAL A 57 -14.64 7.74 14.70
CA VAL A 57 -13.21 7.40 14.59
C VAL A 57 -12.92 6.86 13.21
N MET A 58 -12.04 7.53 12.47
CA MET A 58 -11.65 7.17 11.11
C MET A 58 -10.15 6.99 11.02
N ASN A 59 -9.72 6.21 10.01
CA ASN A 59 -8.32 6.09 9.66
C ASN A 59 -7.97 7.15 8.60
N ASP A 60 -7.05 8.05 8.93
CA ASP A 60 -6.49 9.05 8.00
C ASP A 60 -5.07 8.70 7.55
N THR A 61 -4.64 7.47 7.78
CA THR A 61 -3.32 6.97 7.37
C THR A 61 -3.15 7.12 5.86
N ARG A 62 -2.08 7.77 5.47
CA ARG A 62 -1.67 7.86 4.07
C ARG A 62 -0.78 6.68 3.72
N VAL A 63 -1.17 5.93 2.70
CA VAL A 63 -0.32 4.87 2.17
C VAL A 63 0.84 5.50 1.42
N LEU A 64 2.08 5.16 1.80
CA LEU A 64 3.27 5.55 1.05
C LEU A 64 3.35 4.72 -0.23
N PRO A 65 3.78 5.29 -1.38
CA PRO A 65 4.11 4.52 -2.57
C PRO A 65 5.35 3.68 -2.26
N ALA A 66 5.13 2.45 -1.78
CA ALA A 66 6.19 1.59 -1.30
C ALA A 66 6.91 0.82 -2.43
N ARG A 67 6.38 0.86 -3.66
CA ARG A 67 6.92 0.14 -4.81
C ARG A 67 7.69 1.09 -5.71
N LEU A 68 8.99 0.84 -5.85
CA LEU A 68 9.91 1.67 -6.63
C LEU A 68 10.40 0.88 -7.84
N TYR A 69 10.34 1.49 -9.02
CA TYR A 69 10.87 0.96 -10.26
C TYR A 69 12.14 1.71 -10.65
N GLY A 70 13.22 0.97 -10.86
CA GLY A 70 14.53 1.55 -11.16
C GLY A 70 15.33 0.69 -12.12
N GLN A 71 16.57 1.09 -12.35
CA GLN A 71 17.51 0.38 -13.20
C GLN A 71 18.86 0.26 -12.50
N LYS A 72 19.54 -0.88 -12.72
CA LYS A 72 20.92 -1.03 -12.29
C LYS A 72 21.81 -0.03 -13.04
N GLU A 73 22.62 0.72 -12.35
CA GLU A 73 23.52 1.70 -12.98
C GLU A 73 24.51 1.05 -13.93
N GLU A 74 25.05 -0.13 -13.58
CA GLU A 74 26.06 -0.81 -14.40
C GLU A 74 25.51 -1.47 -15.67
N THR A 75 24.28 -2.00 -15.63
CA THR A 75 23.77 -2.88 -16.70
C THR A 75 22.49 -2.41 -17.35
N GLY A 76 21.84 -1.36 -16.80
CA GLY A 76 20.52 -0.89 -17.23
C GLY A 76 19.37 -1.88 -16.94
N GLY A 77 19.65 -2.97 -16.25
CA GLY A 77 18.64 -3.99 -15.95
C GLY A 77 17.54 -3.47 -15.02
N HIS A 78 16.29 -3.69 -15.38
CA HIS A 78 15.14 -3.28 -14.58
C HIS A 78 15.13 -3.93 -13.22
N VAL A 79 14.77 -3.15 -12.20
CA VAL A 79 14.68 -3.53 -10.81
C VAL A 79 13.40 -2.97 -10.20
N GLU A 80 12.72 -3.80 -9.43
CA GLU A 80 11.61 -3.40 -8.57
C GLU A 80 12.03 -3.58 -7.13
N LEU A 81 11.85 -2.55 -6.31
CA LEU A 81 12.02 -2.60 -4.86
C LEU A 81 10.67 -2.33 -4.19
N LEU A 82 10.27 -3.19 -3.28
CA LEU A 82 9.12 -2.97 -2.40
C LEU A 82 9.64 -2.65 -1.00
N LEU A 83 9.42 -1.43 -0.55
CA LEU A 83 9.79 -0.97 0.79
C LEU A 83 8.96 -1.69 1.84
N LEU A 84 9.61 -2.30 2.83
CA LEU A 84 8.94 -2.99 3.94
C LEU A 84 9.06 -2.21 5.23
N LYS A 85 10.29 -1.87 5.63
CA LYS A 85 10.57 -1.27 6.92
C LYS A 85 11.79 -0.37 6.85
N ASN A 86 11.71 0.82 7.43
CA ASN A 86 12.90 1.63 7.69
C ASN A 86 13.66 1.02 8.86
N THR A 87 14.94 0.74 8.67
CA THR A 87 15.80 0.10 9.68
C THR A 87 16.60 1.12 10.47
N ALA A 88 17.20 2.09 9.77
CA ALA A 88 17.93 3.19 10.40
C ALA A 88 18.21 4.32 9.37
N GLY A 89 17.85 5.56 9.66
CA GLY A 89 18.12 6.68 8.76
C GLY A 89 17.61 6.44 7.35
N ASP A 90 18.51 6.41 6.37
CA ASP A 90 18.19 6.14 4.96
C ASP A 90 18.26 4.65 4.58
N GLU A 91 18.40 3.77 5.55
CA GLU A 91 18.42 2.32 5.31
C GLU A 91 17.03 1.71 5.44
N TRP A 92 16.70 0.86 4.47
CA TRP A 92 15.42 0.20 4.38
C TRP A 92 15.56 -1.29 4.07
N GLU A 93 14.77 -2.08 4.76
CA GLU A 93 14.48 -3.45 4.36
C GLU A 93 13.49 -3.42 3.18
N VAL A 94 13.82 -4.13 2.11
CA VAL A 94 13.05 -4.17 0.88
C VAL A 94 12.95 -5.60 0.34
N LEU A 95 11.86 -5.91 -0.36
CA LEU A 95 11.83 -7.04 -1.29
C LEU A 95 12.30 -6.55 -2.66
N ALA A 96 13.18 -7.32 -3.29
CA ALA A 96 13.78 -6.95 -4.56
C ALA A 96 13.41 -7.94 -5.67
N LYS A 97 13.12 -7.42 -6.85
CA LYS A 97 12.86 -8.24 -8.04
C LYS A 97 13.64 -7.70 -9.24
N PRO A 98 14.52 -8.51 -9.87
CA PRO A 98 14.93 -9.89 -9.55
C PRO A 98 15.97 -9.93 -8.40
N ALA A 99 15.63 -10.56 -7.27
CA ALA A 99 16.49 -10.59 -6.08
C ALA A 99 17.87 -11.20 -6.33
N LYS A 100 17.94 -12.30 -7.10
CA LYS A 100 19.20 -13.03 -7.39
C LYS A 100 20.29 -12.17 -8.07
N ARG A 101 19.88 -11.09 -8.75
CA ARG A 101 20.79 -10.20 -9.49
C ARG A 101 21.18 -8.95 -8.72
N LEU A 102 20.66 -8.78 -7.51
CA LEU A 102 20.93 -7.64 -6.63
C LEU A 102 21.83 -8.09 -5.49
N LYS A 103 23.14 -8.01 -5.74
CA LYS A 103 24.20 -8.37 -4.78
C LYS A 103 24.60 -7.14 -3.96
N VAL A 104 25.24 -7.37 -2.80
CA VAL A 104 25.84 -6.30 -2.02
C VAL A 104 26.73 -5.42 -2.91
N GLY A 105 26.62 -4.10 -2.76
CA GLY A 105 27.30 -3.12 -3.58
C GLY A 105 26.60 -2.75 -4.89
N THR A 106 25.54 -3.50 -5.32
CA THR A 106 24.77 -3.12 -6.50
C THR A 106 24.09 -1.76 -6.29
N ARG A 107 24.27 -0.84 -7.24
CA ARG A 107 23.59 0.45 -7.29
C ARG A 107 22.40 0.39 -8.25
N VAL A 108 21.28 0.97 -7.81
CA VAL A 108 20.05 1.09 -8.58
C VAL A 108 19.64 2.56 -8.58
N SER A 109 19.40 3.13 -9.75
CA SER A 109 18.89 4.48 -9.92
C SER A 109 17.39 4.47 -10.19
N PHE A 110 16.69 5.49 -9.70
CA PHE A 110 15.25 5.69 -9.83
C PHE A 110 14.97 7.07 -10.42
N GLY A 111 13.95 7.14 -11.26
CA GLY A 111 13.64 8.35 -11.98
C GLY A 111 14.86 8.82 -12.80
N ASP A 112 15.01 10.12 -12.97
CA ASP A 112 16.09 10.71 -13.73
C ASP A 112 17.44 10.77 -12.93
N GLY A 113 17.71 9.77 -12.09
CA GLY A 113 18.93 9.70 -11.25
C GLY A 113 18.90 10.57 -9.99
N ARG A 114 17.74 11.12 -9.64
CA ARG A 114 17.58 11.93 -8.40
C ARG A 114 17.62 11.11 -7.13
N LEU A 115 17.28 9.85 -7.22
CA LEU A 115 17.30 8.89 -6.14
C LEU A 115 18.09 7.67 -6.59
N SER A 116 19.01 7.20 -5.77
CA SER A 116 19.67 5.92 -5.95
C SER A 116 19.63 5.10 -4.67
N ALA A 117 19.83 3.80 -4.80
CA ALA A 117 19.95 2.90 -3.68
C ALA A 117 21.15 1.97 -3.87
N VAL A 118 21.86 1.73 -2.79
CA VAL A 118 22.97 0.77 -2.73
C VAL A 118 22.55 -0.41 -1.86
N VAL A 119 22.67 -1.63 -2.39
CA VAL A 119 22.44 -2.84 -1.58
C VAL A 119 23.57 -2.99 -0.57
N THR A 120 23.23 -2.97 0.71
CA THR A 120 24.20 -3.12 1.82
C THR A 120 24.21 -4.52 2.40
N GLU A 121 23.07 -5.25 2.34
CA GLU A 121 22.96 -6.61 2.86
C GLU A 121 21.97 -7.45 2.04
N GLU A 122 22.26 -8.76 1.95
CA GLU A 122 21.34 -9.75 1.36
C GLU A 122 20.63 -10.50 2.49
N LEU A 123 19.29 -10.48 2.47
CA LEU A 123 18.46 -11.21 3.41
C LEU A 123 17.85 -12.46 2.75
N THR A 124 17.19 -13.28 3.56
CA THR A 124 16.46 -14.47 3.09
C THR A 124 15.23 -14.07 2.26
N HIS A 125 14.70 -15.02 1.49
CA HIS A 125 13.43 -14.88 0.72
C HIS A 125 13.38 -13.69 -0.26
N GLY A 126 14.53 -13.27 -0.77
CA GLY A 126 14.61 -12.16 -1.72
C GLY A 126 14.68 -10.77 -1.07
N GLY A 127 14.77 -10.72 0.27
CA GLY A 127 14.97 -9.47 1.02
C GLY A 127 16.36 -8.88 0.79
N ARG A 128 16.45 -7.57 0.91
CA ARG A 128 17.68 -6.78 0.86
C ARG A 128 17.59 -5.65 1.88
N ILE A 129 18.75 -5.26 2.44
CA ILE A 129 18.88 -3.92 3.02
C ILE A 129 19.47 -3.05 1.96
N VAL A 130 18.86 -1.90 1.75
CA VAL A 130 19.35 -0.87 0.82
C VAL A 130 19.50 0.43 1.56
N ARG A 131 20.54 1.19 1.24
CA ARG A 131 20.71 2.57 1.66
C ARG A 131 20.38 3.48 0.50
N PHE A 132 19.44 4.40 0.72
CA PHE A 132 19.08 5.41 -0.26
C PHE A 132 20.06 6.57 -0.24
N GLU A 133 20.38 7.08 -1.42
CA GLU A 133 21.22 8.25 -1.63
C GLU A 133 20.45 9.22 -2.54
N TYR A 134 20.35 10.48 -2.14
CA TYR A 134 19.59 11.50 -2.86
C TYR A 134 20.20 12.88 -2.67
N GLN A 135 19.95 13.79 -3.62
CA GLN A 135 20.37 15.19 -3.53
C GLN A 135 19.22 16.04 -3.00
N GLY A 136 19.43 16.77 -1.91
CA GLY A 136 18.45 17.65 -1.28
C GLY A 136 17.53 16.96 -0.29
N THR A 137 16.53 17.69 0.20
CA THR A 137 15.51 17.14 1.11
C THR A 137 14.47 16.39 0.28
N VAL A 138 14.56 15.06 0.19
CA VAL A 138 13.49 14.26 -0.43
C VAL A 138 12.37 14.08 0.58
N SER A 139 11.32 14.87 0.41
CA SER A 139 10.04 14.52 1.00
C SER A 139 9.50 13.29 0.26
N TYR A 140 9.01 12.28 0.97
CA TYR A 140 8.36 11.09 0.42
C TYR A 140 7.24 11.40 -0.60
N THR A 141 6.80 12.64 -0.70
CA THR A 141 5.85 13.14 -1.68
C THR A 141 6.39 13.20 -3.11
N HIS A 142 7.73 13.24 -3.30
CA HIS A 142 8.36 13.26 -4.62
C HIS A 142 8.45 11.88 -5.29
N LEU A 143 8.30 10.79 -4.53
CA LEU A 143 8.20 9.42 -5.08
C LEU A 143 6.89 9.19 -5.85
N ARG A 144 5.90 10.07 -5.68
CA ARG A 144 4.59 9.99 -6.36
C ARG A 144 4.62 10.37 -7.84
N ALA A 145 5.64 11.05 -8.33
CA ALA A 145 5.59 11.72 -9.64
C ALA A 145 5.82 10.78 -10.85
N HIS A 146 6.08 9.49 -10.65
CA HIS A 146 6.46 8.59 -11.73
C HIS A 146 5.53 7.39 -11.96
N GLU A 147 4.33 7.37 -11.37
CA GLU A 147 3.33 6.32 -11.61
C GLU A 147 2.31 6.63 -12.72
N THR A 148 2.45 7.75 -13.41
CA THR A 148 1.56 8.11 -14.53
C THR A 148 2.33 8.30 -15.82
N SER A 149 2.59 7.20 -16.50
CA SER A 149 2.80 7.13 -17.96
C SER A 149 2.42 5.76 -18.46
#